data_00ac608d6a76e9c917bffd54829b824e
#
_entry.id   00ac608d6a76e9c917bffd54829b824e
#
_cell.length_a   1.000
_cell.length_b   1.000
_cell.length_c   1.000
_cell.angle_alpha   90.00
_cell.angle_beta   90.00
_cell.angle_gamma   90.00
#
_symmetry.space_group_name_H-M   'P 1'
#
loop_
_entity.id
_entity.type
_entity.pdbx_description
1 polymer ?
#
loop_
_entity_poly.entity_id
_entity_poly.type
_entity_poly.pdbx_seq_one_letter_code
_entity_poly.pdbx_strand_id
1 'polypeptide(L)'
;MAIVGAITSFFAATSGAFQNDLKRVIAYSTCSQLGYMVFACGISSYSVTMFHLMNHAFFKALLFLSAGSIIHAMNDEQDMRKMGALNRILPFTYTMTLIGSFALIGFPFLTGYYSKDVILEIACSKFHLTGNIAY
;
A
#
# COMPACT_ATOMS: atom_id res chain seq x y z
N MET A 1 16.63 -12.84 0.67
CA MET A 1 15.20 -12.49 0.68
C MET A 1 14.94 -11.11 1.27
N ALA A 2 15.41 -10.79 2.50
CA ALA A 2 15.16 -9.48 3.14
C ALA A 2 15.63 -8.28 2.29
N ILE A 3 16.87 -8.28 1.83
CA ILE A 3 17.43 -7.18 1.00
C ILE A 3 16.64 -7.00 -0.29
N VAL A 4 16.28 -8.08 -0.97
CA VAL A 4 15.47 -8.02 -2.20
C VAL A 4 14.10 -7.41 -1.92
N GLY A 5 13.45 -7.80 -0.81
CA GLY A 5 12.17 -7.24 -0.39
C GLY A 5 12.26 -5.73 -0.08
N ALA A 6 13.31 -5.30 0.62
CA ALA A 6 13.53 -3.89 0.92
C ALA A 6 13.79 -3.05 -0.35
N ILE A 7 14.65 -3.52 -1.25
CA ILE A 7 14.93 -2.83 -2.52
C ILE A 7 13.67 -2.76 -3.40
N THR A 8 12.89 -3.83 -3.51
CA THR A 8 11.65 -3.83 -4.30
C THR A 8 10.61 -2.90 -3.72
N SER A 9 10.45 -2.85 -2.39
CA SER A 9 9.51 -1.93 -1.74
C SER A 9 9.90 -0.47 -1.97
N PHE A 10 11.17 -0.14 -1.85
CA PHE A 10 11.68 1.22 -2.08
C PHE A 10 11.54 1.64 -3.55
N PHE A 11 11.97 0.79 -4.49
CA PHE A 11 11.89 1.07 -5.92
C PHE A 11 10.44 1.24 -6.39
N ALA A 12 9.53 0.36 -5.96
CA ALA A 12 8.13 0.45 -6.33
C ALA A 12 7.45 1.70 -5.72
N ALA A 13 7.80 2.08 -4.48
CA ALA A 13 7.27 3.28 -3.84
C ALA A 13 7.72 4.57 -4.56
N THR A 14 9.01 4.68 -4.89
CA THR A 14 9.55 5.83 -5.63
C THR A 14 8.96 5.92 -7.03
N SER A 15 8.87 4.82 -7.77
CA SER A 15 8.25 4.78 -9.09
C SER A 15 6.77 5.17 -9.04
N GLY A 16 6.04 4.74 -8.00
CA GLY A 16 4.63 5.08 -7.79
C GLY A 16 4.39 6.57 -7.53
N ALA A 17 5.32 7.25 -6.84
CA ALA A 17 5.22 8.67 -6.52
C ALA A 17 5.25 9.59 -7.76
N PHE A 18 5.89 9.15 -8.84
CA PHE A 18 5.99 9.91 -10.09
C PHE A 18 4.90 9.57 -11.12
N GLN A 19 3.99 8.64 -10.80
CA GLN A 19 2.91 8.27 -11.72
C GLN A 19 1.75 9.28 -11.65
N ASN A 20 1.18 9.61 -12.82
CA ASN A 20 0.01 10.48 -12.93
C ASN A 20 -1.30 9.69 -13.11
N ASP A 21 -1.21 8.40 -13.43
CA ASP A 21 -2.35 7.53 -13.68
C ASP A 21 -2.83 6.88 -12.37
N LEU A 22 -4.10 7.05 -12.03
CA LEU A 22 -4.71 6.52 -10.80
C LEU A 22 -4.49 5.01 -10.62
N LYS A 23 -4.73 4.22 -11.68
CA LYS A 23 -4.52 2.76 -11.65
C LYS A 23 -3.05 2.38 -11.41
N ARG A 24 -2.12 3.10 -12.04
CA ARG A 24 -0.68 2.83 -11.89
C ARG A 24 -0.20 3.14 -10.48
N VAL A 25 -0.65 4.24 -9.88
CA VAL A 25 -0.32 4.58 -8.49
C VAL A 25 -0.72 3.46 -7.54
N ILE A 26 -1.97 2.96 -7.68
CA ILE A 26 -2.46 1.86 -6.84
C ILE A 26 -1.71 0.55 -7.14
N ALA A 27 -1.34 0.27 -8.38
CA ALA A 27 -0.56 -0.93 -8.75
C ALA A 27 0.86 -0.88 -8.16
N TYR A 28 1.59 0.22 -8.29
CA TYR A 28 2.93 0.36 -7.71
C TYR A 28 2.91 0.31 -6.18
N SER A 29 1.89 0.88 -5.55
CA SER A 29 1.73 0.74 -4.10
C SER A 29 1.46 -0.71 -3.69
N THR A 30 0.81 -1.53 -4.53
CA THR A 30 0.68 -2.97 -4.30
C THR A 30 2.04 -3.66 -4.37
N CYS A 31 2.85 -3.38 -5.41
CA CYS A 31 4.20 -3.94 -5.53
C CYS A 31 5.08 -3.58 -4.33
N SER A 32 4.98 -2.33 -3.84
CA SER A 32 5.70 -1.88 -2.64
C SER A 32 5.30 -2.68 -1.40
N GLN A 33 4.00 -2.89 -1.17
CA GLN A 33 3.52 -3.66 -0.01
C GLN A 33 3.89 -5.15 -0.10
N LEU A 34 3.88 -5.74 -1.31
CA LEU A 34 4.39 -7.09 -1.51
C LEU A 34 5.89 -7.18 -1.21
N GLY A 35 6.67 -6.16 -1.56
CA GLY A 35 8.06 -6.03 -1.15
C GLY A 35 8.24 -6.07 0.37
N TYR A 36 7.37 -5.37 1.13
CA TYR A 36 7.32 -5.45 2.60
C TYR A 36 7.06 -6.87 3.11
N MET A 37 6.16 -7.61 2.46
CA MET A 37 5.87 -9.00 2.85
C MET A 37 7.07 -9.91 2.58
N VAL A 38 7.75 -9.76 1.45
CA VAL A 38 8.99 -10.51 1.13
C VAL A 38 10.10 -10.18 2.13
N PHE A 39 10.23 -8.92 2.52
CA PHE A 39 11.13 -8.47 3.57
C PHE A 39 10.84 -9.16 4.91
N ALA A 40 9.58 -9.15 5.35
CA ALA A 40 9.16 -9.80 6.60
C ALA A 40 9.37 -11.33 6.59
N CYS A 41 9.14 -11.99 5.45
CA CYS A 41 9.49 -13.40 5.26
C CYS A 41 11.00 -13.63 5.37
N GLY A 42 11.81 -12.70 4.83
CA GLY A 42 13.26 -12.77 4.91
C GLY A 42 13.82 -12.69 6.34
N ILE A 43 13.06 -12.10 7.27
CA ILE A 43 13.38 -12.04 8.71
C ILE A 43 12.74 -13.23 9.47
N SER A 44 12.14 -14.19 8.79
CA SER A 44 11.44 -15.36 9.38
C SER A 44 10.23 -14.96 10.25
N SER A 45 9.51 -13.90 9.89
CA SER A 45 8.32 -13.41 10.58
C SER A 45 7.04 -13.74 9.80
N TYR A 46 6.79 -15.04 9.62
CA TYR A 46 5.71 -15.52 8.74
C TYR A 46 4.29 -15.18 9.23
N SER A 47 4.04 -15.27 10.53
CA SER A 47 2.73 -14.99 11.10
C SER A 47 2.29 -13.53 10.88
N VAL A 48 3.20 -12.57 11.07
CA VAL A 48 2.93 -11.16 10.84
C VAL A 48 2.78 -10.86 9.35
N THR A 49 3.56 -11.53 8.51
CA THR A 49 3.44 -11.43 7.05
C THR A 49 2.04 -11.88 6.57
N MET A 50 1.55 -13.01 7.07
CA MET A 50 0.21 -13.50 6.73
C MET A 50 -0.90 -12.58 7.25
N PHE A 51 -0.74 -12.04 8.43
CA PHE A 51 -1.66 -11.05 8.97
C PHE A 51 -1.71 -9.77 8.11
N HIS A 52 -0.54 -9.27 7.70
CA HIS A 52 -0.47 -8.12 6.79
C HIS A 52 -1.06 -8.42 5.40
N LEU A 53 -0.82 -9.64 4.86
CA LEU A 53 -1.39 -10.07 3.58
C LEU A 53 -2.92 -10.03 3.58
N MET A 54 -3.54 -10.55 4.65
CA MET A 54 -5.00 -10.54 4.79
C MET A 54 -5.53 -9.09 4.81
N ASN A 55 -4.99 -8.24 5.66
CA ASN A 55 -5.40 -6.84 5.75
C ASN A 55 -5.18 -6.09 4.43
N HIS A 56 -4.03 -6.30 3.79
CA HIS A 56 -3.69 -5.71 2.50
C HIS A 56 -4.70 -6.08 1.41
N ALA A 57 -5.16 -7.30 1.35
CA ALA A 57 -6.14 -7.74 0.36
C ALA A 57 -7.44 -6.91 0.44
N PHE A 58 -7.95 -6.67 1.66
CA PHE A 58 -9.20 -5.92 1.85
C PHE A 58 -9.07 -4.45 1.47
N PHE A 59 -8.10 -3.72 1.99
CA PHE A 59 -8.01 -2.28 1.67
C PHE A 59 -7.53 -2.03 0.23
N LYS A 60 -6.80 -2.96 -0.38
CA LYS A 60 -6.46 -2.86 -1.80
C LYS A 60 -7.65 -3.12 -2.70
N ALA A 61 -8.46 -4.12 -2.40
CA ALA A 61 -9.71 -4.36 -3.13
C ALA A 61 -10.61 -3.11 -3.06
N LEU A 62 -10.73 -2.49 -1.88
CA LEU A 62 -11.48 -1.25 -1.71
C LEU A 62 -10.94 -0.12 -2.60
N LEU A 63 -9.62 0.10 -2.62
CA LEU A 63 -9.00 1.15 -3.44
C LEU A 63 -9.15 0.89 -4.94
N PHE A 64 -9.00 -0.36 -5.41
CA PHE A 64 -9.18 -0.68 -6.82
C PHE A 64 -10.63 -0.55 -7.29
N LEU A 65 -11.60 -1.00 -6.48
CA LEU A 65 -13.02 -0.88 -6.81
C LEU A 65 -13.46 0.58 -6.82
N SER A 66 -13.04 1.37 -5.85
CA SER A 66 -13.34 2.81 -5.82
C SER A 66 -12.67 3.57 -6.96
N ALA A 67 -11.42 3.24 -7.31
CA ALA A 67 -10.76 3.81 -8.48
C ALA A 67 -11.47 3.42 -9.79
N GLY A 68 -11.96 2.18 -9.90
CA GLY A 68 -12.75 1.73 -11.04
C GLY A 68 -14.03 2.54 -11.22
N SER A 69 -14.76 2.79 -10.13
CA SER A 69 -15.99 3.61 -10.18
C SER A 69 -15.70 5.09 -10.50
N ILE A 70 -14.60 5.65 -10.05
CA ILE A 70 -14.16 7.01 -10.41
C ILE A 70 -13.85 7.10 -11.90
N ILE A 71 -13.05 6.18 -12.42
CA ILE A 71 -12.68 6.16 -13.85
C ILE A 71 -13.90 6.03 -14.74
N HIS A 72 -14.84 5.14 -14.38
CA HIS A 72 -16.08 4.99 -15.12
C HIS A 72 -16.94 6.27 -15.12
N ALA A 73 -17.04 6.97 -13.99
CA ALA A 73 -17.75 8.22 -13.88
C ALA A 73 -17.09 9.38 -14.65
N MET A 74 -15.78 9.30 -14.89
CA MET A 74 -14.99 10.32 -15.61
C MET A 74 -14.77 9.95 -17.10
N ASN A 75 -15.67 9.16 -17.72
CA ASN A 75 -15.57 8.73 -19.11
C ASN A 75 -14.24 8.03 -19.45
N ASP A 76 -13.83 7.09 -18.60
CA ASP A 76 -12.60 6.30 -18.73
C ASP A 76 -11.28 7.10 -18.68
N GLU A 77 -11.32 8.36 -18.25
CA GLU A 77 -10.12 9.14 -18.00
C GLU A 77 -9.37 8.57 -16.77
N GLN A 78 -8.04 8.36 -16.90
CA GLN A 78 -7.20 7.78 -15.84
C GLN A 78 -6.20 8.79 -15.26
N ASP A 79 -5.97 9.92 -15.96
CA ASP A 79 -5.01 10.94 -15.54
C ASP A 79 -5.56 11.78 -14.39
N MET A 80 -4.94 11.69 -13.20
CA MET A 80 -5.35 12.44 -12.00
C MET A 80 -5.29 13.96 -12.18
N ARG A 81 -4.50 14.48 -13.13
CA ARG A 81 -4.39 15.91 -13.40
C ARG A 81 -5.66 16.47 -14.02
N LYS A 82 -6.45 15.64 -14.69
CA LYS A 82 -7.73 16.01 -15.33
C LYS A 82 -8.94 15.75 -14.43
N MET A 83 -8.73 15.09 -13.26
CA MET A 83 -9.79 14.80 -12.30
C MET A 83 -9.91 15.93 -11.28
N GLY A 84 -11.14 16.35 -10.97
CA GLY A 84 -11.39 17.37 -9.96
C GLY A 84 -12.80 17.27 -9.36
N ALA A 85 -13.00 17.89 -8.18
CA ALA A 85 -14.28 18.01 -7.48
C ALA A 85 -15.01 16.69 -7.20
N LEU A 86 -14.28 15.55 -7.10
CA LEU A 86 -14.85 14.21 -6.92
C LEU A 86 -15.70 14.06 -5.67
N ASN A 87 -15.40 14.81 -4.62
CA ASN A 87 -16.17 14.83 -3.37
C ASN A 87 -17.61 15.30 -3.55
N ARG A 88 -17.87 16.17 -4.54
CA ARG A 88 -19.22 16.67 -4.87
C ARG A 88 -19.98 15.73 -5.81
N ILE A 89 -19.27 15.11 -6.73
CA ILE A 89 -19.88 14.24 -7.76
C ILE A 89 -20.12 12.83 -7.20
N LEU A 90 -19.13 12.29 -6.47
CA LEU A 90 -19.14 10.92 -5.96
C LEU A 90 -18.73 10.90 -4.46
N PRO A 91 -19.57 11.42 -3.56
CA PRO A 91 -19.21 11.56 -2.15
C PRO A 91 -18.91 10.21 -1.46
N PHE A 92 -19.66 9.16 -1.81
CA PHE A 92 -19.45 7.83 -1.25
C PHE A 92 -18.11 7.21 -1.68
N THR A 93 -17.80 7.25 -2.98
CA THR A 93 -16.52 6.72 -3.49
C THR A 93 -15.33 7.51 -2.98
N TYR A 94 -15.48 8.83 -2.82
CA TYR A 94 -14.46 9.68 -2.21
C TYR A 94 -14.16 9.27 -0.76
N THR A 95 -15.17 9.04 0.06
CA THR A 95 -14.97 8.58 1.44
C THR A 95 -14.33 7.21 1.51
N MET A 96 -14.69 6.28 0.61
CA MET A 96 -14.07 4.95 0.54
C MET A 96 -12.61 4.99 0.12
N THR A 97 -12.25 5.83 -0.87
CA THR A 97 -10.83 6.03 -1.24
C THR A 97 -10.03 6.67 -0.11
N LEU A 98 -10.61 7.59 0.62
CA LEU A 98 -9.96 8.25 1.75
C LEU A 98 -9.70 7.25 2.89
N ILE A 99 -10.67 6.43 3.26
CA ILE A 99 -10.51 5.37 4.28
C ILE A 99 -9.44 4.36 3.83
N GLY A 100 -9.49 3.91 2.58
CA GLY A 100 -8.50 2.97 2.03
C GLY A 100 -7.09 3.54 2.01
N SER A 101 -6.93 4.83 1.71
CA SER A 101 -5.62 5.50 1.71
C SER A 101 -5.07 5.66 3.14
N PHE A 102 -5.89 6.01 4.12
CA PHE A 102 -5.48 6.07 5.52
C PHE A 102 -5.12 4.68 6.07
N ALA A 103 -5.85 3.65 5.70
CA ALA A 103 -5.51 2.28 6.08
C ALA A 103 -4.15 1.85 5.48
N LEU A 104 -3.84 2.26 4.25
CA LEU A 104 -2.57 1.98 3.58
C LEU A 104 -1.37 2.70 4.22
N ILE A 105 -1.57 3.96 4.63
CA ILE A 105 -0.54 4.77 5.30
C ILE A 105 -0.19 4.20 6.67
N GLY A 106 -1.14 3.54 7.33
CA GLY A 106 -1.00 3.06 8.72
C GLY A 106 -1.44 4.11 9.73
N PHE A 107 -2.55 4.82 9.43
CA PHE A 107 -3.13 5.76 10.40
C PHE A 107 -3.58 5.01 11.66
N PRO A 108 -3.34 5.56 12.89
CA PRO A 108 -3.73 4.94 14.15
C PRO A 108 -5.18 4.48 14.13
N PHE A 109 -5.45 3.32 14.75
CA PHE A 109 -6.75 2.64 14.81
C PHE A 109 -7.25 1.99 13.51
N LEU A 110 -6.49 2.08 12.41
CA LEU A 110 -6.78 1.35 11.18
C LEU A 110 -5.90 0.09 11.04
N THR A 111 -6.33 -0.84 10.21
CA THR A 111 -5.70 -2.16 10.08
C THR A 111 -4.23 -2.11 9.66
N GLY A 112 -3.85 -1.12 8.84
CA GLY A 112 -2.49 -0.93 8.38
C GLY A 112 -1.50 -0.61 9.50
N TYR A 113 -1.92 0.13 10.52
CA TYR A 113 -1.11 0.45 11.69
C TYR A 113 -0.65 -0.81 12.45
N TYR A 114 -1.60 -1.69 12.76
CA TYR A 114 -1.31 -2.91 13.53
C TYR A 114 -0.51 -3.97 12.77
N SER A 115 -0.47 -3.93 11.45
CA SER A 115 0.24 -4.93 10.66
C SER A 115 1.60 -4.43 10.15
N LYS A 116 1.68 -3.20 9.66
CA LYS A 116 2.88 -2.65 9.05
C LYS A 116 3.95 -2.26 10.08
N ASP A 117 3.56 -1.59 11.15
CA ASP A 117 4.48 -1.14 12.18
C ASP A 117 5.12 -2.32 12.92
N VAL A 118 4.36 -3.40 13.16
CA VAL A 118 4.90 -4.63 13.77
C VAL A 118 6.00 -5.28 12.91
N ILE A 119 5.90 -5.22 11.59
CA ILE A 119 6.97 -5.73 10.70
C ILE A 119 8.27 -4.95 10.93
N LEU A 120 8.18 -3.63 11.04
CA LEU A 120 9.34 -2.76 11.26
C LEU A 120 9.93 -2.94 12.67
N GLU A 121 9.10 -3.06 13.70
CA GLU A 121 9.55 -3.34 15.07
C GLU A 121 10.29 -4.67 15.19
N ILE A 122 9.78 -5.73 14.55
CA ILE A 122 10.45 -7.02 14.51
C ILE A 122 11.78 -6.93 13.75
N ALA A 123 11.85 -6.16 12.67
CA ALA A 123 13.09 -5.94 11.93
C ALA A 123 14.14 -5.28 12.81
N CYS A 124 13.75 -4.27 13.59
CA CYS A 124 14.62 -3.57 14.53
C CYS A 124 15.07 -4.47 15.70
N SER A 125 14.17 -5.31 16.23
CA SER A 125 14.48 -6.18 17.36
C SER A 125 15.36 -7.39 17.03
N LYS A 126 15.33 -7.86 15.77
CA LYS A 126 16.18 -8.94 15.30
C LYS A 126 17.55 -8.42 14.91
N PHE A 127 18.55 -8.63 15.77
CA PHE A 127 19.97 -8.33 15.52
C PHE A 127 20.59 -9.21 14.42
N HIS A 128 19.98 -9.25 13.25
CA HIS A 128 20.52 -9.89 12.06
C HIS A 128 21.12 -8.82 11.15
N LEU A 129 22.33 -9.04 10.65
CA LEU A 129 23.01 -8.11 9.74
C LEU A 129 22.11 -7.72 8.56
N THR A 130 21.38 -8.69 8.00
CA THR A 130 20.41 -8.50 6.92
C THR A 130 19.17 -7.71 7.34
N GLY A 131 18.71 -7.82 8.56
CA GLY A 131 17.56 -7.06 9.08
C GLY A 131 17.94 -5.59 9.32
N ASN A 132 19.09 -5.33 9.92
CA ASN A 132 19.56 -3.97 10.20
C ASN A 132 19.94 -3.17 8.94
N ILE A 133 20.44 -3.83 7.88
CA ILE A 133 20.74 -3.15 6.61
C ILE A 133 19.45 -2.79 5.84
N ALA A 134 18.38 -3.55 6.05
CA ALA A 134 17.14 -3.38 5.31
C ALA A 134 16.07 -2.53 6.05
N TYR A 135 16.30 -2.24 7.33
CA TYR A 135 15.47 -1.33 8.14
C TYR A 135 15.70 0.11 7.74
#